data_d26def6c100d66037801be3417308ff0
#
_entry.id   d26def6c100d66037801be3417308ff0
#
_cell.length_a   1.000
_cell.length_b   1.000
_cell.length_c   1.000
_cell.angle_alpha   90.00
_cell.angle_beta   90.00
_cell.angle_gamma   90.00
#
_symmetry.space_group_name_H-M   'P 1'
#
loop_
_entity.id
_entity.type
_entity.pdbx_description
1 polymer ?
#
loop_
_entity_poly.entity_id
_entity_poly.type
_entity_poly.pdbx_seq_one_letter_code
_entity_poly.pdbx_strand_id
1 'polypeptide(L)'
;MTRLVSGVALAAATLVAIRFLPLLPLRVLACLVAALAAREYLELVDSPIRVVVLVVAMCWVVSSTAVASPLVLLTMALLWVAAEVLFSNHSIQQASTGVFGAVYIGMPLGMLVAVHALLGWQATLLLLGTVVVSDTMQYYTGRLFGRHPLAPAISPKKTIEGAVGGVIFGTLFLTVVGARILPFSGYGSLVTLGILVVLFGICGDLFESRLTRAAGVKDSSSLIPGHGGVLDRIDALLFAIAPFYLYVRNVT
;
A
#
# COMPACT_ATOMS: atom_id res chain seq x y z
N MET A 1 13.06 4.02 -23.33
CA MET A 1 13.71 5.06 -22.51
C MET A 1 12.75 5.73 -21.52
N THR A 2 11.52 6.08 -21.90
CA THR A 2 10.54 6.72 -21.00
C THR A 2 10.29 5.97 -19.68
N ARG A 3 10.13 4.63 -19.71
CA ARG A 3 9.91 3.82 -18.51
C ARG A 3 11.05 3.91 -17.48
N LEU A 4 12.30 3.82 -17.94
CA LEU A 4 13.45 3.90 -17.03
C LEU A 4 13.54 5.29 -16.38
N VAL A 5 13.34 6.34 -17.17
CA VAL A 5 13.42 7.73 -16.69
C VAL A 5 12.31 8.01 -15.68
N SER A 6 11.04 7.65 -15.96
CA SER A 6 9.93 7.86 -15.03
C SER A 6 10.07 7.04 -13.75
N GLY A 7 10.57 5.79 -13.83
CA GLY A 7 10.82 4.97 -12.66
C GLY A 7 11.91 5.53 -11.75
N VAL A 8 13.04 5.94 -12.33
CA VAL A 8 14.15 6.56 -11.57
C VAL A 8 13.71 7.89 -10.96
N ALA A 9 12.99 8.71 -11.72
CA ALA A 9 12.48 10.00 -11.22
C ALA A 9 11.51 9.80 -10.04
N LEU A 10 10.58 8.84 -10.14
CA LEU A 10 9.64 8.53 -9.07
C LEU A 10 10.36 8.01 -7.81
N ALA A 11 11.31 7.08 -7.98
CA ALA A 11 12.11 6.55 -6.88
C ALA A 11 12.93 7.66 -6.19
N ALA A 12 13.59 8.51 -6.97
CA ALA A 12 14.37 9.64 -6.44
C ALA A 12 13.47 10.64 -5.70
N ALA A 13 12.32 11.01 -6.28
CA ALA A 13 11.36 11.90 -5.64
C ALA A 13 10.83 11.33 -4.31
N THR A 14 10.51 10.04 -4.28
CA THR A 14 10.07 9.34 -3.06
C THR A 14 11.16 9.33 -1.98
N LEU A 15 12.41 9.01 -2.36
CA LEU A 15 13.55 9.03 -1.43
C LEU A 15 13.80 10.43 -0.85
N VAL A 16 13.79 11.46 -1.69
CA VAL A 16 13.96 12.86 -1.27
C VAL A 16 12.80 13.29 -0.36
N ALA A 17 11.57 12.97 -0.72
CA ALA A 17 10.41 13.30 0.08
C ALA A 17 10.49 12.67 1.48
N ILE A 18 10.77 11.38 1.57
CA ILE A 18 10.86 10.67 2.85
C ILE A 18 12.04 11.17 3.68
N ARG A 19 13.18 11.50 3.05
CA ARG A 19 14.39 11.89 3.78
C ARG A 19 14.34 13.32 4.30
N PHE A 20 13.72 14.24 3.57
CA PHE A 20 13.87 15.67 3.81
C PHE A 20 12.57 16.40 4.14
N LEU A 21 11.39 15.86 3.81
CA LEU A 21 10.15 16.54 4.17
C LEU A 21 9.85 16.42 5.66
N PRO A 22 9.50 17.53 6.33
CA PRO A 22 8.88 17.49 7.65
C PRO A 22 7.56 16.72 7.65
N LEU A 23 7.09 16.30 8.83
CA LEU A 23 5.90 15.46 8.97
C LEU A 23 4.64 16.03 8.32
N LEU A 24 4.42 17.36 8.43
CA LEU A 24 3.22 17.98 7.84
C LEU A 24 3.22 17.95 6.31
N PRO A 25 4.26 18.41 5.59
CA PRO A 25 4.36 18.22 4.13
C PRO A 25 4.27 16.75 3.69
N LEU A 26 4.87 15.82 4.45
CA LEU A 26 4.77 14.39 4.15
C LEU A 26 3.32 13.89 4.25
N ARG A 27 2.57 14.35 5.26
CA ARG A 27 1.14 14.04 5.40
C ARG A 27 0.31 14.59 4.25
N VAL A 28 0.59 15.83 3.84
CA VAL A 28 -0.05 16.44 2.66
C VAL A 28 0.25 15.61 1.39
N LEU A 29 1.50 15.19 1.21
CA LEU A 29 1.87 14.33 0.09
C LEU A 29 1.13 12.98 0.13
N ALA A 30 1.00 12.35 1.29
CA ALA A 30 0.22 11.13 1.47
C ALA A 30 -1.27 11.34 1.12
N CYS A 31 -1.85 12.47 1.50
CA CYS A 31 -3.22 12.84 1.09
C CYS A 31 -3.35 13.04 -0.43
N LEU A 32 -2.35 13.64 -1.08
CA LEU A 32 -2.35 13.80 -2.54
C LEU A 32 -2.26 12.44 -3.26
N VAL A 33 -1.38 11.55 -2.78
CA VAL A 33 -1.29 10.17 -3.29
C VAL A 33 -2.62 9.43 -3.08
N ALA A 34 -3.23 9.55 -1.89
CA ALA A 34 -4.53 8.98 -1.60
C ALA A 34 -5.63 9.52 -2.53
N ALA A 35 -5.62 10.81 -2.83
CA ALA A 35 -6.59 11.44 -3.74
C ALA A 35 -6.49 10.90 -5.17
N LEU A 36 -5.26 10.73 -5.68
CA LEU A 36 -5.02 10.15 -7.00
C LEU A 36 -5.44 8.68 -7.06
N ALA A 37 -5.04 7.89 -6.07
CA ALA A 37 -5.42 6.47 -5.96
C ALA A 37 -6.94 6.31 -5.75
N ALA A 38 -7.60 7.24 -5.03
CA ALA A 38 -9.05 7.26 -4.85
C ALA A 38 -9.80 7.39 -6.17
N ARG A 39 -9.34 8.31 -7.02
CA ARG A 39 -9.92 8.49 -8.35
C ARG A 39 -9.80 7.22 -9.18
N GLU A 40 -8.61 6.64 -9.26
CA GLU A 40 -8.38 5.39 -9.99
C GLU A 40 -9.24 4.25 -9.43
N TYR A 41 -9.33 4.12 -8.11
CA TYR A 41 -10.18 3.12 -7.46
C TYR A 41 -11.66 3.26 -7.84
N LEU A 42 -12.21 4.48 -7.79
CA LEU A 42 -13.63 4.71 -8.14
C LEU A 42 -13.92 4.42 -9.61
N GLU A 43 -12.97 4.71 -10.51
CA GLU A 43 -13.08 4.35 -11.93
C GLU A 43 -13.08 2.82 -12.12
N LEU A 44 -12.27 2.06 -11.35
CA LEU A 44 -12.21 0.60 -11.41
C LEU A 44 -13.48 -0.09 -10.89
N VAL A 45 -14.12 0.47 -9.87
CA VAL A 45 -15.30 -0.14 -9.24
C VAL A 45 -16.63 0.43 -9.76
N ASP A 46 -16.58 1.30 -10.78
CA ASP A 46 -17.74 1.99 -11.39
C ASP A 46 -18.67 2.57 -10.30
N SER A 47 -18.07 3.28 -9.34
CA SER A 47 -18.79 3.77 -8.17
C SER A 47 -19.44 5.13 -8.44
N PRO A 48 -20.71 5.35 -8.06
CA PRO A 48 -21.39 6.65 -8.16
C PRO A 48 -20.91 7.65 -7.10
N ILE A 49 -20.09 7.22 -6.14
CA ILE A 49 -19.57 8.10 -5.07
C ILE A 49 -18.71 9.21 -5.69
N ARG A 50 -18.98 10.44 -5.26
CA ARG A 50 -18.20 11.58 -5.75
C ARG A 50 -16.75 11.47 -5.24
N VAL A 51 -15.79 11.62 -6.15
CA VAL A 51 -14.36 11.59 -5.84
C VAL A 51 -14.02 12.50 -4.65
N VAL A 52 -14.64 13.69 -4.57
CA VAL A 52 -14.41 14.65 -3.48
C VAL A 52 -14.75 14.05 -2.11
N VAL A 53 -15.87 13.32 -2.00
CA VAL A 53 -16.30 12.71 -0.72
C VAL A 53 -15.29 11.66 -0.29
N LEU A 54 -14.86 10.80 -1.22
CA LEU A 54 -13.87 9.77 -0.93
C LEU A 54 -12.50 10.39 -0.56
N VAL A 55 -12.06 11.42 -1.28
CA VAL A 55 -10.80 12.14 -0.99
C VAL A 55 -10.83 12.77 0.40
N VAL A 56 -11.92 13.46 0.78
CA VAL A 56 -12.06 14.05 2.11
C VAL A 56 -12.01 12.98 3.19
N ALA A 57 -12.72 11.87 2.99
CA ALA A 57 -12.68 10.75 3.93
C ALA A 57 -11.27 10.14 4.04
N MET A 58 -10.57 9.94 2.93
CA MET A 58 -9.20 9.43 2.93
C MET A 58 -8.22 10.39 3.62
N CYS A 59 -8.31 11.69 3.35
CA CYS A 59 -7.47 12.69 4.02
C CYS A 59 -7.72 12.70 5.53
N TRP A 60 -8.99 12.53 5.94
CA TRP A 60 -9.32 12.40 7.34
C TRP A 60 -8.73 11.12 7.95
N VAL A 61 -8.87 9.95 7.28
CA VAL A 61 -8.30 8.67 7.72
C VAL A 61 -6.76 8.76 7.80
N VAL A 62 -6.09 9.28 6.77
CA VAL A 62 -4.62 9.50 6.77
C VAL A 62 -4.18 10.35 7.96
N SER A 63 -4.95 11.41 8.28
CA SER A 63 -4.61 12.33 9.36
C SER A 63 -4.87 11.76 10.75
N SER A 64 -5.89 10.90 10.89
CA SER A 64 -6.34 10.39 12.18
C SER A 64 -5.75 9.02 12.56
N THR A 65 -5.19 8.27 11.62
CA THR A 65 -4.71 6.89 11.86
C THR A 65 -3.69 6.79 13.00
N ALA A 66 -2.86 7.81 13.19
CA ALA A 66 -1.88 7.84 14.28
C ALA A 66 -2.49 8.15 15.67
N VAL A 67 -3.68 8.74 15.71
CA VAL A 67 -4.28 9.30 16.95
C VAL A 67 -5.61 8.63 17.31
N ALA A 68 -6.43 8.29 16.31
CA ALA A 68 -7.75 7.73 16.53
C ALA A 68 -7.69 6.26 16.97
N SER A 69 -8.54 5.90 17.91
CA SER A 69 -8.73 4.49 18.25
C SER A 69 -9.43 3.74 17.09
N PRO A 70 -9.21 2.43 16.93
CA PRO A 70 -9.91 1.61 15.93
C PRO A 70 -11.44 1.72 16.04
N LEU A 71 -11.97 1.89 17.24
CA LEU A 71 -13.41 2.10 17.47
C LEU A 71 -13.92 3.39 16.83
N VAL A 72 -13.17 4.49 16.93
CA VAL A 72 -13.54 5.76 16.30
C VAL A 72 -13.56 5.62 14.78
N LEU A 73 -12.55 4.98 14.20
CA LEU A 73 -12.50 4.74 12.76
C LEU A 73 -13.67 3.88 12.28
N LEU A 74 -13.98 2.80 12.99
CA LEU A 74 -15.13 1.94 12.69
C LEU A 74 -16.46 2.70 12.82
N THR A 75 -16.65 3.46 13.89
CA THR A 75 -17.87 4.24 14.09
C THR A 75 -18.07 5.25 12.96
N MET A 76 -17.02 5.96 12.56
CA MET A 76 -17.08 6.91 11.45
C MET A 76 -17.38 6.23 10.10
N ALA A 77 -16.81 5.04 9.87
CA ALA A 77 -17.12 4.25 8.69
C ALA A 77 -18.61 3.85 8.64
N LEU A 78 -19.17 3.39 9.76
CA LEU A 78 -20.60 3.05 9.87
C LEU A 78 -21.49 4.28 9.67
N LEU A 79 -21.16 5.40 10.29
CA LEU A 79 -21.91 6.66 10.13
C LEU A 79 -21.86 7.15 8.68
N TRP A 80 -20.74 6.98 7.98
CA TRP A 80 -20.64 7.34 6.57
C TRP A 80 -21.54 6.45 5.70
N VAL A 81 -21.52 5.11 5.87
CA VAL A 81 -22.44 4.21 5.16
C VAL A 81 -23.89 4.64 5.41
N ALA A 82 -24.25 4.88 6.67
CA ALA A 82 -25.60 5.31 7.01
C ALA A 82 -25.99 6.64 6.33
N ALA A 83 -25.08 7.62 6.34
CA ALA A 83 -25.33 8.91 5.71
C ALA A 83 -25.49 8.79 4.17
N GLU A 84 -24.64 8.00 3.51
CA GLU A 84 -24.74 7.75 2.05
C GLU A 84 -26.08 7.09 1.69
N VAL A 85 -26.51 6.10 2.47
CA VAL A 85 -27.80 5.40 2.24
C VAL A 85 -29.00 6.31 2.51
N LEU A 86 -28.94 7.13 3.57
CA LEU A 86 -30.09 7.95 3.99
C LEU A 86 -30.22 9.25 3.17
N PHE A 87 -29.10 9.85 2.78
CA PHE A 87 -29.13 11.20 2.19
C PHE A 87 -28.71 11.27 0.71
N SER A 88 -28.06 10.21 0.17
CA SER A 88 -27.57 10.22 -1.21
C SER A 88 -28.31 9.24 -2.13
N ASN A 89 -29.32 8.52 -1.65
CA ASN A 89 -30.05 7.46 -2.36
C ASN A 89 -29.15 6.34 -2.92
N HIS A 90 -27.93 6.18 -2.37
CA HIS A 90 -27.05 5.08 -2.73
C HIS A 90 -27.49 3.78 -2.07
N SER A 91 -27.27 2.67 -2.75
CA SER A 91 -27.45 1.35 -2.14
C SER A 91 -26.38 1.12 -1.04
N ILE A 92 -26.68 0.23 -0.09
CA ILE A 92 -25.69 -0.19 0.92
C ILE A 92 -24.40 -0.69 0.27
N GLN A 93 -24.52 -1.40 -0.85
CA GLN A 93 -23.35 -1.90 -1.59
C GLN A 93 -22.49 -0.76 -2.13
N GLN A 94 -23.09 0.26 -2.73
CA GLN A 94 -22.39 1.43 -3.25
C GLN A 94 -21.72 2.23 -2.13
N ALA A 95 -22.42 2.48 -1.02
CA ALA A 95 -21.87 3.15 0.14
C ALA A 95 -20.68 2.38 0.76
N SER A 96 -20.82 1.05 0.89
CA SER A 96 -19.76 0.18 1.40
C SER A 96 -18.52 0.18 0.52
N THR A 97 -18.67 0.31 -0.80
CA THR A 97 -17.55 0.42 -1.74
C THR A 97 -16.71 1.67 -1.45
N GLY A 98 -17.34 2.80 -1.15
CA GLY A 98 -16.62 4.03 -0.77
C GLY A 98 -15.86 3.91 0.54
N VAL A 99 -16.51 3.35 1.56
CA VAL A 99 -15.85 3.10 2.85
C VAL A 99 -14.68 2.13 2.69
N PHE A 100 -14.87 1.06 1.91
CA PHE A 100 -13.79 0.14 1.62
C PHE A 100 -12.61 0.85 0.96
N GLY A 101 -12.83 1.71 -0.05
CA GLY A 101 -11.78 2.51 -0.67
C GLY A 101 -11.03 3.40 0.31
N ALA A 102 -11.75 4.09 1.22
CA ALA A 102 -11.13 4.93 2.24
C ALA A 102 -10.24 4.12 3.21
N VAL A 103 -10.69 2.94 3.62
CA VAL A 103 -9.92 2.04 4.49
C VAL A 103 -8.75 1.42 3.72
N TYR A 104 -8.99 0.92 2.51
CA TYR A 104 -8.01 0.24 1.67
C TYR A 104 -6.82 1.13 1.31
N ILE A 105 -7.06 2.40 1.00
CA ILE A 105 -6.02 3.34 0.55
C ILE A 105 -5.61 4.30 1.68
N GLY A 106 -6.59 4.91 2.35
CA GLY A 106 -6.32 5.96 3.32
C GLY A 106 -5.64 5.45 4.60
N MET A 107 -6.10 4.33 5.14
CA MET A 107 -5.54 3.77 6.38
C MET A 107 -4.06 3.35 6.23
N PRO A 108 -3.65 2.60 5.19
CA PRO A 108 -2.25 2.26 4.97
C PRO A 108 -1.35 3.48 4.77
N LEU A 109 -1.78 4.48 4.01
CA LEU A 109 -1.02 5.72 3.86
C LEU A 109 -0.90 6.50 5.17
N GLY A 110 -1.94 6.50 6.00
CA GLY A 110 -1.88 7.02 7.36
C GLY A 110 -0.91 6.25 8.26
N MET A 111 -0.89 4.92 8.16
CA MET A 111 0.09 4.08 8.87
C MET A 111 1.52 4.40 8.42
N LEU A 112 1.75 4.67 7.13
CA LEU A 112 3.07 5.06 6.61
C LEU A 112 3.55 6.38 7.24
N VAL A 113 2.67 7.38 7.30
CA VAL A 113 2.95 8.65 7.98
C VAL A 113 3.20 8.46 9.47
N ALA A 114 2.45 7.55 10.13
CA ALA A 114 2.64 7.24 11.53
C ALA A 114 3.98 6.54 11.80
N VAL A 115 4.40 5.59 10.96
CA VAL A 115 5.73 4.97 11.05
C VAL A 115 6.83 6.01 10.94
N HIS A 116 6.68 6.94 10.00
CA HIS A 116 7.63 8.05 9.85
C HIS A 116 7.67 8.95 11.09
N ALA A 117 6.54 9.23 11.71
CA ALA A 117 6.46 10.03 12.93
C ALA A 117 7.09 9.34 14.15
N LEU A 118 6.92 8.02 14.26
CA LEU A 118 7.40 7.23 15.41
C LEU A 118 8.89 6.92 15.34
N LEU A 119 9.38 6.45 14.19
CA LEU A 119 10.77 5.95 14.02
C LEU A 119 11.57 6.68 12.94
N GLY A 120 11.00 7.72 12.34
CA GLY A 120 11.68 8.54 11.36
C GLY A 120 11.80 7.90 9.97
N TRP A 121 12.57 8.57 9.11
CA TRP A 121 12.73 8.24 7.70
C TRP A 121 13.40 6.87 7.46
N GLN A 122 14.30 6.43 8.36
CA GLN A 122 14.99 5.16 8.21
C GLN A 122 14.03 3.97 8.25
N ALA A 123 13.08 3.95 9.19
CA ALA A 123 12.08 2.89 9.28
C ALA A 123 11.12 2.90 8.07
N THR A 124 10.75 4.09 7.60
CA THR A 124 9.94 4.24 6.39
C THR A 124 10.67 3.69 5.15
N LEU A 125 11.96 4.02 4.98
CA LEU A 125 12.77 3.50 3.89
C LEU A 125 13.05 2.01 4.03
N LEU A 126 13.16 1.47 5.25
CA LEU A 126 13.30 0.03 5.49
C LEU A 126 12.09 -0.73 4.94
N LEU A 127 10.87 -0.27 5.24
CA LEU A 127 9.64 -0.86 4.71
C LEU A 127 9.61 -0.80 3.18
N LEU A 128 9.78 0.40 2.60
CA LEU A 128 9.76 0.57 1.14
C LEU A 128 10.84 -0.26 0.46
N GLY A 129 12.04 -0.27 1.00
CA GLY A 129 13.15 -1.09 0.50
C GLY A 129 12.83 -2.59 0.55
N THR A 130 12.15 -3.05 1.61
CA THR A 130 11.73 -4.45 1.74
C THR A 130 10.75 -4.83 0.65
N VAL A 131 9.74 -3.99 0.38
CA VAL A 131 8.78 -4.22 -0.72
C VAL A 131 9.48 -4.24 -2.06
N VAL A 132 10.31 -3.24 -2.35
CA VAL A 132 11.06 -3.14 -3.62
C VAL A 132 12.00 -4.33 -3.84
N VAL A 133 12.75 -4.74 -2.80
CA VAL A 133 13.63 -5.92 -2.87
C VAL A 133 12.81 -7.19 -3.09
N SER A 134 11.71 -7.35 -2.37
CA SER A 134 10.81 -8.49 -2.53
C SER A 134 10.29 -8.59 -3.97
N ASP A 135 9.74 -7.50 -4.53
CA ASP A 135 9.17 -7.52 -5.87
C ASP A 135 10.23 -7.75 -6.96
N THR A 136 11.39 -7.13 -6.78
CA THR A 136 12.53 -7.34 -7.67
C THR A 136 12.97 -8.80 -7.68
N MET A 137 13.07 -9.41 -6.50
CA MET A 137 13.49 -10.81 -6.38
C MET A 137 12.38 -11.78 -6.80
N GLN A 138 11.10 -11.46 -6.59
CA GLN A 138 9.98 -12.20 -7.18
C GLN A 138 10.11 -12.27 -8.69
N TYR A 139 10.40 -11.14 -9.33
CA TYR A 139 10.57 -11.09 -10.78
C TYR A 139 11.75 -11.94 -11.25
N TYR A 140 12.95 -11.77 -10.68
CA TYR A 140 14.15 -12.47 -11.13
C TYR A 140 14.10 -13.97 -10.84
N THR A 141 13.70 -14.38 -9.64
CA THR A 141 13.57 -15.81 -9.29
C THR A 141 12.47 -16.48 -10.08
N GLY A 142 11.33 -15.80 -10.28
CA GLY A 142 10.24 -16.28 -11.11
C GLY A 142 10.65 -16.45 -12.59
N ARG A 143 11.49 -15.54 -13.10
CA ARG A 143 11.99 -15.62 -14.47
C ARG A 143 13.04 -16.73 -14.67
N LEU A 144 13.89 -16.97 -13.67
CA LEU A 144 14.97 -17.95 -13.75
C LEU A 144 14.52 -19.37 -13.41
N PHE A 145 13.64 -19.52 -12.42
CA PHE A 145 13.27 -20.80 -11.84
C PHE A 145 11.77 -21.11 -11.90
N GLY A 146 10.93 -20.13 -12.32
CA GLY A 146 9.47 -20.26 -12.30
C GLY A 146 8.95 -21.39 -13.18
N ARG A 147 8.17 -22.28 -12.58
CA ARG A 147 7.53 -23.42 -13.25
C ARG A 147 6.03 -23.49 -12.92
N HIS A 148 5.65 -23.07 -11.71
CA HIS A 148 4.30 -23.19 -11.22
C HIS A 148 3.66 -21.81 -11.10
N PRO A 149 2.58 -21.52 -11.85
CA PRO A 149 1.89 -20.23 -11.72
C PRO A 149 1.31 -20.06 -10.32
N LEU A 150 1.48 -18.87 -9.74
CA LEU A 150 0.95 -18.53 -8.40
C LEU A 150 -0.56 -18.29 -8.42
N ALA A 151 -1.03 -17.51 -9.39
CA ALA A 151 -2.43 -17.11 -9.53
C ALA A 151 -2.82 -17.01 -11.02
N PRO A 152 -3.05 -18.15 -11.73
CA PRO A 152 -3.24 -18.17 -13.19
C PRO A 152 -4.37 -17.28 -13.68
N ALA A 153 -5.47 -17.23 -12.95
CA ALA A 153 -6.67 -16.44 -13.32
C ALA A 153 -6.53 -14.92 -13.11
N ILE A 154 -5.55 -14.49 -12.29
CA ILE A 154 -5.39 -13.09 -11.89
C ILE A 154 -4.13 -12.50 -12.52
N SER A 155 -3.00 -13.15 -12.29
CA SER A 155 -1.68 -12.75 -12.76
C SER A 155 -0.89 -13.96 -13.27
N PRO A 156 -1.07 -14.35 -14.55
CA PRO A 156 -0.50 -15.58 -15.10
C PRO A 156 1.03 -15.60 -15.16
N LYS A 157 1.69 -14.44 -15.01
CA LYS A 157 3.14 -14.34 -15.03
C LYS A 157 3.81 -14.50 -13.66
N LYS A 158 3.03 -14.44 -12.57
CA LYS A 158 3.56 -14.67 -11.23
C LYS A 158 3.68 -16.17 -10.95
N THR A 159 4.80 -16.56 -10.33
CA THR A 159 5.12 -17.97 -10.04
C THR A 159 5.33 -18.19 -8.56
N ILE A 160 5.11 -19.42 -8.10
CA ILE A 160 5.34 -19.82 -6.71
C ILE A 160 6.81 -19.67 -6.35
N GLU A 161 7.71 -20.07 -7.25
CA GLU A 161 9.17 -19.94 -7.06
C GLU A 161 9.57 -18.46 -6.95
N GLY A 162 8.91 -17.59 -7.73
CA GLY A 162 9.08 -16.15 -7.60
C GLY A 162 8.66 -15.65 -6.22
N ALA A 163 7.47 -16.04 -5.76
CA ALA A 163 6.98 -15.65 -4.43
C ALA A 163 7.92 -16.12 -3.31
N VAL A 164 8.41 -17.37 -3.37
CA VAL A 164 9.40 -17.90 -2.42
C VAL A 164 10.69 -17.06 -2.44
N GLY A 165 11.20 -16.72 -3.63
CA GLY A 165 12.36 -15.84 -3.76
C GLY A 165 12.12 -14.47 -3.13
N GLY A 166 10.97 -13.85 -3.38
CA GLY A 166 10.58 -12.59 -2.74
C GLY A 166 10.55 -12.68 -1.22
N VAL A 167 9.95 -13.76 -0.67
CA VAL A 167 9.91 -13.99 0.78
C VAL A 167 11.32 -14.14 1.36
N ILE A 168 12.19 -14.93 0.75
CA ILE A 168 13.56 -15.15 1.24
C ILE A 168 14.35 -13.84 1.25
N PHE A 169 14.44 -13.18 0.11
CA PHE A 169 15.31 -12.00 -0.02
C PHE A 169 14.73 -10.74 0.63
N GLY A 170 13.40 -10.55 0.59
CA GLY A 170 12.75 -9.44 1.30
C GLY A 170 12.88 -9.60 2.81
N THR A 171 12.69 -10.80 3.34
CA THR A 171 12.90 -11.10 4.78
C THR A 171 14.36 -10.90 5.18
N LEU A 172 15.30 -11.39 4.37
CA LEU A 172 16.72 -11.21 4.62
C LEU A 172 17.10 -9.72 4.67
N PHE A 173 16.62 -8.94 3.69
CA PHE A 173 16.85 -7.49 3.65
C PHE A 173 16.30 -6.81 4.91
N LEU A 174 15.03 -7.05 5.26
CA LEU A 174 14.42 -6.47 6.46
C LEU A 174 15.18 -6.88 7.72
N THR A 175 15.57 -8.13 7.85
CA THR A 175 16.27 -8.62 9.03
C THR A 175 17.64 -7.98 9.18
N VAL A 176 18.44 -7.95 8.12
CA VAL A 176 19.82 -7.44 8.17
C VAL A 176 19.85 -5.92 8.36
N VAL A 177 19.04 -5.20 7.59
CA VAL A 177 18.98 -3.74 7.65
C VAL A 177 18.18 -3.29 8.88
N GLY A 178 17.09 -3.96 9.18
CA GLY A 178 16.22 -3.68 10.33
C GLY A 178 16.93 -3.86 11.68
N ALA A 179 17.85 -4.81 11.80
CA ALA A 179 18.66 -4.98 13.01
C ALA A 179 19.50 -3.73 13.39
N ARG A 180 19.72 -2.82 12.44
CA ARG A 180 20.44 -1.56 12.66
C ARG A 180 19.51 -0.36 12.86
N ILE A 181 18.25 -0.48 12.45
CA ILE A 181 17.30 0.64 12.40
C ILE A 181 16.24 0.51 13.49
N LEU A 182 15.73 -0.71 13.71
CA LEU A 182 14.63 -0.95 14.66
C LEU A 182 15.21 -1.25 16.05
N PRO A 183 14.98 -0.37 17.04
CA PRO A 183 15.53 -0.56 18.37
C PRO A 183 14.92 -1.78 19.05
N PHE A 184 15.71 -2.43 19.91
CA PHE A 184 15.29 -3.54 20.77
C PHE A 184 14.72 -4.77 20.07
N SER A 185 14.97 -4.93 18.75
CA SER A 185 14.42 -6.02 17.96
C SER A 185 15.36 -7.23 17.95
N GLY A 186 14.86 -8.36 18.43
CA GLY A 186 15.54 -9.65 18.27
C GLY A 186 15.48 -10.14 16.82
N TYR A 187 16.49 -10.90 16.37
CA TYR A 187 16.52 -11.45 15.01
C TYR A 187 15.28 -12.28 14.66
N GLY A 188 14.76 -13.07 15.61
CA GLY A 188 13.55 -13.87 15.42
C GLY A 188 12.32 -13.02 15.11
N SER A 189 12.13 -11.89 15.82
CA SER A 189 11.01 -10.98 15.55
C SER A 189 11.16 -10.25 14.20
N LEU A 190 12.39 -9.90 13.81
CA LEU A 190 12.66 -9.29 12.50
C LEU A 190 12.42 -10.27 11.35
N VAL A 191 12.78 -11.54 11.49
CA VAL A 191 12.48 -12.59 10.50
C VAL A 191 10.97 -12.76 10.36
N THR A 192 10.25 -12.88 11.47
CA THR A 192 8.78 -12.99 11.45
C THR A 192 8.14 -11.78 10.80
N LEU A 193 8.60 -10.57 11.17
CA LEU A 193 8.13 -9.32 10.56
C LEU A 193 8.39 -9.30 9.05
N GLY A 194 9.59 -9.67 8.61
CA GLY A 194 9.96 -9.71 7.21
C GLY A 194 9.07 -10.65 6.40
N ILE A 195 8.82 -11.86 6.92
CA ILE A 195 7.91 -12.82 6.30
C ILE A 195 6.50 -12.21 6.16
N LEU A 196 5.96 -11.62 7.23
CA LEU A 196 4.62 -11.03 7.22
C LEU A 196 4.54 -9.87 6.23
N VAL A 197 5.49 -8.93 6.26
CA VAL A 197 5.54 -7.77 5.36
C VAL A 197 5.52 -8.22 3.90
N VAL A 198 6.35 -9.21 3.55
CA VAL A 198 6.43 -9.71 2.17
C VAL A 198 5.17 -10.46 1.75
N LEU A 199 4.65 -11.36 2.60
CA LEU A 199 3.42 -12.10 2.28
C LEU A 199 2.23 -11.15 2.09
N PHE A 200 2.08 -10.16 2.97
CA PHE A 200 1.05 -9.14 2.82
C PHE A 200 1.27 -8.30 1.54
N GLY A 201 2.51 -7.94 1.20
CA GLY A 201 2.81 -7.26 -0.06
C GLY A 201 2.40 -8.07 -1.29
N ILE A 202 2.71 -9.37 -1.33
CA ILE A 202 2.27 -10.29 -2.39
C ILE A 202 0.74 -10.33 -2.48
N CYS A 203 0.05 -10.40 -1.32
CA CYS A 203 -1.41 -10.36 -1.27
C CYS A 203 -1.97 -9.04 -1.82
N GLY A 204 -1.34 -7.90 -1.51
CA GLY A 204 -1.77 -6.58 -1.97
C GLY A 204 -1.68 -6.45 -3.50
N ASP A 205 -0.56 -6.83 -4.09
CA ASP A 205 -0.37 -6.84 -5.54
C ASP A 205 -1.35 -7.82 -6.24
N LEU A 206 -1.61 -9.00 -5.67
CA LEU A 206 -2.62 -9.91 -6.22
C LEU A 206 -4.05 -9.35 -6.08
N PHE A 207 -4.33 -8.66 -4.98
CA PHE A 207 -5.62 -8.02 -4.76
C PHE A 207 -5.89 -6.92 -5.78
N GLU A 208 -4.92 -6.02 -6.01
CA GLU A 208 -5.01 -4.98 -7.04
C GLU A 208 -5.15 -5.60 -8.43
N SER A 209 -4.33 -6.61 -8.75
CA SER A 209 -4.45 -7.36 -10.01
C SER A 209 -5.85 -7.98 -10.18
N ARG A 210 -6.49 -8.47 -9.12
CA ARG A 210 -7.86 -8.98 -9.17
C ARG A 210 -8.87 -7.88 -9.43
N LEU A 211 -8.69 -6.72 -8.80
CA LEU A 211 -9.57 -5.56 -8.94
C LEU A 211 -9.55 -5.05 -10.39
N THR A 212 -8.36 -4.84 -10.96
CA THR A 212 -8.20 -4.39 -12.35
C THR A 212 -8.78 -5.38 -13.36
N ARG A 213 -8.60 -6.71 -13.15
CA ARG A 213 -9.21 -7.73 -14.02
C ARG A 213 -10.74 -7.75 -13.91
N ALA A 214 -11.29 -7.52 -12.72
CA ALA A 214 -12.74 -7.43 -12.54
C ALA A 214 -13.34 -6.22 -13.31
N ALA A 215 -12.59 -5.12 -13.40
CA ALA A 215 -12.93 -3.95 -14.21
C ALA A 215 -12.65 -4.14 -15.72
N GLY A 216 -12.13 -5.29 -16.16
CA GLY A 216 -11.82 -5.56 -17.57
C GLY A 216 -10.57 -4.84 -18.10
N VAL A 217 -9.76 -4.26 -17.20
CA VAL A 217 -8.54 -3.53 -17.56
C VAL A 217 -7.29 -4.24 -17.02
N LYS A 218 -6.12 -3.76 -17.41
CA LYS A 218 -4.83 -4.31 -16.95
C LYS A 218 -4.19 -3.45 -15.88
N ASP A 219 -4.18 -2.16 -16.07
CA ASP A 219 -3.57 -1.17 -15.19
C ASP A 219 -4.67 -0.22 -14.69
N SER A 220 -4.55 0.32 -13.48
CA SER A 220 -5.59 1.16 -12.84
C SER A 220 -5.84 2.46 -13.61
N SER A 221 -4.81 3.00 -14.26
CA SER A 221 -4.88 4.16 -15.15
C SER A 221 -3.65 4.26 -16.05
N SER A 222 -3.56 5.34 -16.83
CA SER A 222 -2.38 5.70 -17.63
C SER A 222 -1.68 6.95 -17.13
N LEU A 223 -1.87 7.32 -15.86
CA LEU A 223 -1.40 8.58 -15.26
C LEU A 223 0.12 8.69 -15.28
N ILE A 224 0.83 7.58 -14.98
CA ILE A 224 2.29 7.56 -14.99
C ILE A 224 2.77 6.95 -16.31
N PRO A 225 3.41 7.75 -17.21
CA PRO A 225 3.80 7.27 -18.53
C PRO A 225 4.65 6.00 -18.47
N GLY A 226 4.13 4.91 -19.02
CA GLY A 226 4.79 3.61 -19.08
C GLY A 226 4.77 2.80 -17.76
N HIS A 227 4.12 3.31 -16.70
CA HIS A 227 4.07 2.66 -15.38
C HIS A 227 2.64 2.43 -14.85
N GLY A 228 1.59 2.78 -15.61
CA GLY A 228 0.21 2.61 -15.15
C GLY A 228 -0.24 3.73 -14.21
N GLY A 229 -1.10 3.41 -13.27
CA GLY A 229 -1.61 4.34 -12.28
C GLY A 229 -0.76 4.47 -11.02
N VAL A 230 -1.22 5.33 -10.13
CA VAL A 230 -0.67 5.49 -8.77
C VAL A 230 -1.01 4.25 -7.93
N LEU A 231 -2.23 3.72 -8.06
CA LEU A 231 -2.67 2.53 -7.32
C LEU A 231 -1.80 1.32 -7.65
N ASP A 232 -1.45 1.13 -8.94
CA ASP A 232 -0.53 0.06 -9.40
C ASP A 232 0.91 0.19 -8.81
N ARG A 233 1.27 1.34 -8.24
CA ARG A 233 2.60 1.57 -7.65
C ARG A 233 2.66 1.40 -6.15
N ILE A 234 1.52 1.46 -5.49
CA ILE A 234 1.43 1.36 -4.04
C ILE A 234 0.69 0.10 -3.56
N ASP A 235 0.17 -0.70 -4.47
CA ASP A 235 -0.64 -1.89 -4.22
C ASP A 235 -0.04 -2.87 -3.19
N ALA A 236 1.21 -3.29 -3.39
CA ALA A 236 1.94 -4.13 -2.44
C ALA A 236 2.17 -3.41 -1.11
N LEU A 237 2.49 -2.11 -1.15
CA LEU A 237 2.73 -1.29 0.05
C LEU A 237 1.47 -1.16 0.91
N LEU A 238 0.29 -1.01 0.30
CA LEU A 238 -0.97 -0.84 1.05
C LEU A 238 -1.26 -2.00 2.02
N PHE A 239 -0.83 -3.21 1.68
CA PHE A 239 -0.97 -4.36 2.58
C PHE A 239 0.27 -4.55 3.47
N ALA A 240 1.47 -4.41 2.91
CA ALA A 240 2.74 -4.62 3.60
C ALA A 240 2.94 -3.72 4.82
N ILE A 241 2.37 -2.51 4.79
CA ILE A 241 2.49 -1.54 5.89
C ILE A 241 1.81 -2.02 7.18
N ALA A 242 0.71 -2.77 7.10
CA ALA A 242 -0.08 -3.13 8.28
C ALA A 242 0.72 -3.94 9.31
N PRO A 243 1.36 -5.08 8.98
CA PRO A 243 2.18 -5.81 9.94
C PRO A 243 3.39 -4.98 10.41
N PHE A 244 3.97 -4.15 9.55
CA PHE A 244 5.09 -3.29 9.91
C PHE A 244 4.68 -2.22 10.92
N TYR A 245 3.57 -1.52 10.69
CA TYR A 245 3.03 -0.52 11.61
C TYR A 245 2.66 -1.11 12.97
N LEU A 246 1.98 -2.27 12.97
CA LEU A 246 1.63 -2.95 14.22
C LEU A 246 2.88 -3.33 15.02
N TYR A 247 3.92 -3.81 14.35
CA TYR A 247 5.19 -4.09 15.00
C TYR A 247 5.81 -2.83 15.60
N VAL A 248 5.95 -1.77 14.80
CA VAL A 248 6.52 -0.48 15.26
C VAL A 248 5.76 0.05 16.46
N ARG A 249 4.44 0.08 16.40
CA ARG A 249 3.59 0.57 17.50
C ARG A 249 3.73 -0.22 18.81
N ASN A 250 4.08 -1.51 18.74
CA ASN A 250 4.26 -2.35 19.92
C ASN A 250 5.67 -2.26 20.53
N VAL A 251 6.65 -1.76 19.78
CA VAL A 251 8.06 -1.64 20.27
C VAL A 251 8.43 -0.20 20.64
N THR A 252 7.56 0.79 20.33
CA THR A 252 7.69 2.21 20.72
C THR A 252 6.70 2.57 21.81
#